data_81e98e17cb36f5ca23d08a01a115e33c
#
_entry.id   81e98e17cb36f5ca23d08a01a115e33c
#
_cell.length_a   1.000
_cell.length_b   1.000
_cell.length_c   1.000
_cell.angle_alpha   90.00
_cell.angle_beta   90.00
_cell.angle_gamma   90.00
#
_symmetry.space_group_name_H-M   'P 1'
#
loop_
_entity.id
_entity.type
_entity.pdbx_description
1 polymer ?
#
loop_
_entity_poly.entity_id
_entity_poly.type
_entity_poly.pdbx_seq_one_letter_code
_entity_poly.pdbx_strand_id
1 'polypeptide(L)'
;LSFFVCHLNFFWYNAKLKIILQEDMVTDSKTKSLLCLKAALEKKAQDPVLLELKGATSFTDYFLLCSGKSDRQVQAIAQGIEETLKKKGIRPLGQEGMTGGRWILMDYEDVVVHIFLEPVRKFYDLEGLWIDAPRIDLQKGGSIG
;
A
#
# COMPACT_ATOMS: atom_id res chain seq x y z
N LEU A 1 3.20 37.71 27.39
CA LEU A 1 3.68 36.34 27.68
C LEU A 1 2.57 35.31 27.65
N SER A 2 1.41 35.56 28.26
CA SER A 2 0.26 34.67 28.25
C SER A 2 -0.38 34.54 26.85
N PHE A 3 -0.40 35.62 26.10
CA PHE A 3 -0.93 35.65 24.73
C PHE A 3 -0.09 34.78 23.77
N PHE A 4 1.22 34.86 23.92
CA PHE A 4 2.16 34.08 23.09
C PHE A 4 2.05 32.57 23.37
N VAL A 5 1.90 32.17 24.62
CA VAL A 5 1.72 30.78 25.04
C VAL A 5 0.39 30.23 24.55
N CYS A 6 -0.70 31.01 24.63
CA CYS A 6 -2.01 30.62 24.10
C CYS A 6 -1.96 30.41 22.57
N HIS A 7 -1.23 31.26 21.86
CA HIS A 7 -1.11 31.15 20.39
C HIS A 7 -0.30 29.93 19.98
N LEU A 8 0.76 29.61 20.70
CA LEU A 8 1.55 28.39 20.50
C LEU A 8 0.74 27.11 20.78
N ASN A 9 -0.04 27.11 21.87
CA ASN A 9 -0.90 25.98 22.21
C ASN A 9 -2.00 25.77 21.17
N PHE A 10 -2.60 26.83 20.65
CA PHE A 10 -3.59 26.76 19.59
C PHE A 10 -3.01 26.20 18.30
N PHE A 11 -1.82 26.65 17.92
CA PHE A 11 -1.11 26.17 16.73
C PHE A 11 -0.75 24.68 16.87
N TRP A 12 -0.25 24.28 18.02
CA TRP A 12 0.10 22.90 18.32
C TRP A 12 -1.14 22.00 18.33
N TYR A 13 -2.23 22.46 18.90
CA TYR A 13 -3.52 21.75 18.94
C TYR A 13 -4.07 21.54 17.54
N ASN A 14 -4.04 22.56 16.69
CA ASN A 14 -4.47 22.47 15.30
C ASN A 14 -3.60 21.52 14.47
N ALA A 15 -2.28 21.55 14.68
CA ALA A 15 -1.37 20.62 14.03
C ALA A 15 -1.65 19.17 14.45
N LYS A 16 -1.87 18.95 15.74
CA LYS A 16 -2.21 17.63 16.29
C LYS A 16 -3.57 17.14 15.80
N LEU A 17 -4.57 18.02 15.78
CA LEU A 17 -5.90 17.71 15.25
C LEU A 17 -5.83 17.34 13.76
N LYS A 18 -5.03 18.07 13.00
CA LYS A 18 -4.80 17.82 11.57
C LYS A 18 -4.15 16.45 11.33
N ILE A 19 -3.18 16.08 12.18
CA ILE A 19 -2.54 14.76 12.14
C ILE A 19 -3.57 13.66 12.47
N ILE A 20 -4.37 13.84 13.52
CA ILE A 20 -5.41 12.89 13.93
C ILE A 20 -6.46 12.72 12.84
N LEU A 21 -6.95 13.80 12.24
CA LEU A 21 -7.90 13.77 11.13
C LEU A 21 -7.31 13.12 9.89
N GLN A 22 -6.01 13.28 9.67
CA GLN A 22 -5.30 12.67 8.54
C GLN A 22 -5.10 11.18 8.76
N GLU A 23 -4.86 10.74 10.00
CA GLU A 23 -4.81 9.33 10.38
C GLU A 23 -6.18 8.66 10.23
N ASP A 24 -7.25 9.33 10.67
CA ASP A 24 -8.63 8.83 10.54
C ASP A 24 -9.05 8.69 9.07
N MET A 25 -8.55 9.54 8.19
CA MET A 25 -8.88 9.47 6.75
C MET A 25 -8.21 8.31 6.01
N VAL A 26 -7.17 7.70 6.57
CA VAL A 26 -6.37 6.67 5.89
C VAL A 26 -6.27 5.38 6.70
N THR A 27 -7.07 5.22 7.75
CA THR A 27 -7.09 4.01 8.58
C THR A 27 -7.87 2.86 7.96
N ASP A 28 -8.72 3.14 6.95
CA ASP A 28 -9.44 2.08 6.25
C ASP A 28 -8.47 1.28 5.37
N SER A 29 -8.38 -0.03 5.63
CA SER A 29 -7.51 -0.94 4.90
C SER A 29 -7.83 -1.01 3.40
N LYS A 30 -9.11 -0.92 3.05
CA LYS A 30 -9.53 -0.91 1.64
C LYS A 30 -9.01 0.33 0.92
N THR A 31 -9.18 1.52 1.51
CA THR A 31 -8.66 2.78 0.95
C THR A 31 -7.14 2.72 0.82
N LYS A 32 -6.44 2.23 1.83
CA LYS A 32 -4.99 2.06 1.79
C LYS A 32 -4.57 1.13 0.65
N SER A 33 -5.25 0.00 0.48
CA SER A 33 -4.95 -0.95 -0.60
C SER A 33 -5.16 -0.33 -1.98
N LEU A 34 -6.20 0.48 -2.15
CA LEU A 34 -6.48 1.18 -3.41
C LEU A 34 -5.44 2.28 -3.70
N LEU A 35 -4.92 2.95 -2.68
CA LEU A 35 -3.81 3.90 -2.84
C LEU A 35 -2.54 3.20 -3.31
N CYS A 36 -2.23 2.04 -2.74
CA CYS A 36 -1.10 1.21 -3.19
C CYS A 36 -1.28 0.80 -4.64
N LEU A 37 -2.47 0.35 -5.02
CA LEU A 37 -2.80 -0.03 -6.38
C LEU A 37 -2.61 1.13 -7.35
N LYS A 38 -3.16 2.30 -7.02
CA LYS A 38 -3.04 3.49 -7.87
C LYS A 38 -1.58 3.87 -8.09
N ALA A 39 -0.78 3.88 -7.03
CA ALA A 39 0.65 4.19 -7.12
C ALA A 39 1.40 3.16 -7.97
N ALA A 40 1.06 1.88 -7.84
CA ALA A 40 1.64 0.81 -8.65
C ALA A 40 1.33 1.00 -10.14
N LEU A 41 0.07 1.32 -10.47
CA LEU A 41 -0.35 1.55 -11.85
C LEU A 41 0.32 2.77 -12.47
N GLU A 42 0.60 3.81 -11.70
CA GLU A 42 1.35 4.98 -12.18
C GLU A 42 2.76 4.61 -12.64
N LYS A 43 3.35 3.54 -12.08
CA LYS A 43 4.64 2.97 -12.48
C LYS A 43 4.49 1.81 -13.46
N LYS A 44 3.31 1.66 -14.08
CA LYS A 44 3.01 0.66 -15.11
C LYS A 44 3.11 -0.77 -14.62
N ALA A 45 2.78 -1.01 -13.35
CA ALA A 45 2.69 -2.36 -12.81
C ALA A 45 1.73 -3.21 -13.64
N GLN A 46 2.07 -4.46 -13.85
CA GLN A 46 1.33 -5.38 -14.69
C GLN A 46 0.52 -6.37 -13.85
N ASP A 47 -0.61 -6.80 -14.39
CA ASP A 47 -1.48 -7.83 -13.85
C ASP A 47 -1.77 -7.65 -12.35
N PRO A 48 -2.26 -6.46 -11.94
CA PRO A 48 -2.55 -6.23 -10.54
C PRO A 48 -3.74 -7.07 -10.08
N VAL A 49 -3.58 -7.70 -8.92
CA VAL A 49 -4.62 -8.47 -8.26
C VAL A 49 -4.72 -7.99 -6.82
N LEU A 50 -5.92 -7.65 -6.39
CA LEU A 50 -6.20 -7.29 -5.01
C LEU A 50 -7.05 -8.37 -4.38
N LEU A 51 -6.49 -9.09 -3.41
CA LEU A 51 -7.15 -10.16 -2.67
C LEU A 51 -7.67 -9.63 -1.35
N GLU A 52 -8.92 -9.93 -1.05
CA GLU A 52 -9.51 -9.67 0.26
C GLU A 52 -9.29 -10.87 1.16
N LEU A 53 -8.49 -10.68 2.21
CA LEU A 53 -8.13 -11.74 3.14
C LEU A 53 -8.84 -11.60 4.49
N LYS A 54 -9.74 -10.63 4.63
CA LYS A 54 -10.60 -10.49 5.81
C LYS A 54 -11.39 -11.79 6.00
N GLY A 55 -11.34 -12.35 7.19
CA GLY A 55 -12.02 -13.61 7.48
C GLY A 55 -11.23 -14.87 7.10
N ALA A 56 -10.22 -14.77 6.24
CA ALA A 56 -9.35 -15.89 5.90
C ALA A 56 -8.09 -15.93 6.75
N THR A 57 -7.61 -14.76 7.18
CA THR A 57 -6.45 -14.64 8.07
C THR A 57 -6.64 -13.47 9.02
N SER A 58 -5.96 -13.51 10.18
CA SER A 58 -5.97 -12.45 11.18
C SER A 58 -4.81 -11.46 11.04
N PHE A 59 -3.82 -11.73 10.17
CA PHE A 59 -2.60 -10.92 10.12
C PHE A 59 -2.66 -9.77 9.10
N THR A 60 -3.57 -9.83 8.13
CA THR A 60 -3.73 -8.75 7.14
C THR A 60 -5.14 -8.79 6.54
N ASP A 61 -5.60 -7.66 6.03
CA ASP A 61 -6.91 -7.55 5.38
C ASP A 61 -6.83 -7.72 3.87
N TYR A 62 -5.76 -7.24 3.25
CA TYR A 62 -5.60 -7.26 1.79
C TYR A 62 -4.18 -7.63 1.38
N PHE A 63 -4.07 -8.40 0.31
CA PHE A 63 -2.85 -8.55 -0.47
C PHE A 63 -3.02 -7.84 -1.81
N LEU A 64 -2.06 -6.99 -2.15
CA LEU A 64 -1.92 -6.47 -3.50
C LEU A 64 -0.76 -7.20 -4.16
N LEU A 65 -1.02 -7.85 -5.28
CA LEU A 65 -0.01 -8.51 -6.08
C LEU A 65 0.09 -7.80 -7.43
N CYS A 66 1.29 -7.54 -7.88
CA CYS A 66 1.53 -6.99 -9.22
C CYS A 66 2.91 -7.42 -9.70
N SER A 67 3.18 -7.15 -10.96
CA SER A 67 4.41 -7.58 -11.62
C SER A 67 5.11 -6.44 -12.32
N GLY A 68 6.41 -6.58 -12.46
CA GLY A 68 7.25 -5.76 -13.33
C GLY A 68 8.02 -6.63 -14.32
N LYS A 69 8.44 -6.03 -15.43
CA LYS A 69 9.20 -6.72 -16.50
C LYS A 69 10.69 -6.81 -16.20
N SER A 70 11.19 -5.94 -15.33
CA SER A 70 12.59 -5.86 -14.96
C SER A 70 12.72 -5.61 -13.46
N ASP A 71 13.90 -5.90 -12.91
CA ASP A 71 14.23 -5.59 -11.52
C ASP A 71 14.09 -4.10 -11.23
N ARG A 72 14.51 -3.25 -12.15
CA ARG A 72 14.38 -1.79 -12.03
C ARG A 72 12.93 -1.35 -11.97
N GLN A 73 12.06 -1.95 -12.77
CA GLN A 73 10.64 -1.64 -12.74
C GLN A 73 10.01 -2.09 -11.42
N VAL A 74 10.34 -3.28 -10.95
CA VAL A 74 9.88 -3.79 -9.65
C VAL A 74 10.28 -2.83 -8.54
N GLN A 75 11.53 -2.36 -8.53
CA GLN A 75 12.03 -1.37 -7.57
C GLN A 75 11.31 -0.03 -7.71
N ALA A 76 11.08 0.43 -8.94
CA ALA A 76 10.38 1.69 -9.19
C ALA A 76 8.92 1.65 -8.70
N ILE A 77 8.24 0.53 -8.88
CA ILE A 77 6.87 0.33 -8.37
C ILE A 77 6.87 0.44 -6.83
N ALA A 78 7.79 -0.23 -6.17
CA ALA A 78 7.91 -0.18 -4.71
C ALA A 78 8.18 1.23 -4.22
N GLN A 79 9.10 1.95 -4.84
CA GLN A 79 9.42 3.33 -4.50
C GLN A 79 8.23 4.26 -4.70
N GLY A 80 7.49 4.08 -5.80
CA GLY A 80 6.29 4.86 -6.08
C GLY A 80 5.20 4.67 -5.03
N ILE A 81 4.99 3.44 -4.59
CA ILE A 81 4.04 3.12 -3.52
C ILE A 81 4.50 3.78 -2.21
N GLU A 82 5.77 3.61 -1.85
CA GLU A 82 6.34 4.18 -0.63
C GLU A 82 6.19 5.70 -0.59
N GLU A 83 6.54 6.38 -1.68
CA GLU A 83 6.45 7.85 -1.78
C GLU A 83 5.00 8.33 -1.67
N THR A 84 4.08 7.65 -2.34
CA THR A 84 2.66 8.00 -2.33
C THR A 84 2.06 7.87 -0.92
N LEU A 85 2.35 6.78 -0.23
CA LEU A 85 1.84 6.57 1.11
C LEU A 85 2.54 7.46 2.14
N LYS A 86 3.82 7.73 1.95
CA LYS A 86 4.58 8.65 2.80
C LYS A 86 3.97 10.05 2.83
N LYS A 87 3.48 10.53 1.69
CA LYS A 87 2.77 11.83 1.60
C LYS A 87 1.50 11.86 2.45
N LYS A 88 0.92 10.69 2.72
CA LYS A 88 -0.24 10.52 3.58
C LYS A 88 0.14 10.20 5.03
N GLY A 89 1.42 10.23 5.36
CA GLY A 89 1.91 9.91 6.69
C GLY A 89 1.99 8.42 6.99
N ILE A 90 1.89 7.57 5.97
CA ILE A 90 1.90 6.11 6.12
C ILE A 90 3.26 5.58 5.70
N ARG A 91 3.89 4.82 6.61
CA ARG A 91 5.17 4.16 6.35
C ARG A 91 5.01 2.65 6.51
N PRO A 92 5.74 1.85 5.73
CA PRO A 92 5.70 0.40 5.91
C PRO A 92 6.34 0.01 7.25
N LEU A 93 5.82 -1.04 7.87
CA LEU A 93 6.42 -1.65 9.05
C LEU A 93 7.72 -2.37 8.69
N GLY A 94 7.81 -2.86 7.46
CA GLY A 94 9.00 -3.52 6.95
C GLY A 94 8.95 -3.64 5.44
N GLN A 95 10.13 -3.77 4.86
CA GLN A 95 10.33 -4.01 3.42
C GLN A 95 11.39 -5.07 3.24
N GLU A 96 11.17 -5.98 2.29
CA GLU A 96 12.13 -7.02 1.94
C GLU A 96 12.28 -7.10 0.43
N GLY A 97 13.48 -7.44 -0.03
CA GLY A 97 13.76 -7.70 -1.43
C GLY A 97 14.08 -6.50 -2.29
N MET A 98 14.21 -5.30 -1.73
CA MET A 98 14.47 -4.07 -2.50
C MET A 98 15.75 -4.14 -3.33
N THR A 99 16.82 -4.70 -2.78
CA THR A 99 18.12 -4.77 -3.46
C THR A 99 18.09 -5.67 -4.70
N GLY A 100 17.44 -6.82 -4.58
CA GLY A 100 17.35 -7.79 -5.67
C GLY A 100 16.34 -7.44 -6.75
N GLY A 101 15.24 -6.80 -6.38
CA GLY A 101 14.18 -6.43 -7.33
C GLY A 101 13.48 -7.62 -7.99
N ARG A 102 13.53 -8.81 -7.36
CA ARG A 102 12.88 -10.02 -7.89
C ARG A 102 11.51 -10.26 -7.24
N TRP A 103 11.44 -10.02 -5.95
CA TRP A 103 10.20 -10.09 -5.17
C TRP A 103 10.36 -9.10 -4.03
N ILE A 104 9.62 -7.99 -4.11
CA ILE A 104 9.62 -6.98 -3.05
C ILE A 104 8.32 -7.15 -2.26
N LEU A 105 8.48 -7.28 -0.94
CA LEU A 105 7.38 -7.31 -0.01
C LEU A 105 7.37 -6.01 0.79
N MET A 106 6.22 -5.35 0.84
CA MET A 106 6.02 -4.13 1.62
C MET A 106 4.87 -4.37 2.61
N ASP A 107 5.20 -4.36 3.88
CA ASP A 107 4.24 -4.63 4.96
C ASP A 107 3.68 -3.32 5.50
N TYR A 108 2.43 -3.04 5.22
CA TYR A 108 1.69 -1.89 5.74
C TYR A 108 0.69 -2.29 6.83
N GLU A 109 0.92 -3.43 7.52
CA GLU A 109 0.09 -3.98 8.60
C GLU A 109 -1.18 -4.66 8.07
N ASP A 110 -2.21 -3.89 7.74
CA ASP A 110 -3.48 -4.40 7.21
C ASP A 110 -3.47 -4.60 5.69
N VAL A 111 -2.42 -4.15 5.02
CA VAL A 111 -2.19 -4.34 3.59
C VAL A 111 -0.75 -4.80 3.38
N VAL A 112 -0.58 -5.92 2.69
CA VAL A 112 0.74 -6.39 2.27
C VAL A 112 0.82 -6.32 0.76
N VAL A 113 1.84 -5.62 0.25
CA VAL A 113 2.08 -5.47 -1.18
C VAL A 113 3.18 -6.44 -1.60
N HIS A 114 2.90 -7.22 -2.64
CA HIS A 114 3.85 -8.14 -3.28
C HIS A 114 4.09 -7.68 -4.70
N ILE A 115 5.32 -7.29 -4.99
CA ILE A 115 5.73 -6.87 -6.33
C ILE A 115 6.74 -7.88 -6.84
N PHE A 116 6.40 -8.56 -7.93
CA PHE A 116 7.21 -9.65 -8.47
C PHE A 116 7.82 -9.27 -9.81
N LEU A 117 9.03 -9.74 -10.05
CA LEU A 117 9.48 -9.96 -11.41
C LEU A 117 8.61 -11.06 -12.02
N GLU A 118 8.14 -10.87 -13.25
CA GLU A 118 7.12 -11.72 -13.86
C GLU A 118 7.39 -13.24 -13.74
N PRO A 119 8.58 -13.78 -14.10
CA PRO A 119 8.84 -15.21 -13.96
C PRO A 119 8.81 -15.70 -12.50
N VAL A 120 9.21 -14.85 -11.56
CA VAL A 120 9.23 -15.17 -10.13
C VAL A 120 7.81 -15.32 -9.60
N ARG A 121 6.87 -14.47 -10.05
CA ARG A 121 5.46 -14.56 -9.68
C ARG A 121 4.86 -15.90 -10.08
N LYS A 122 5.13 -16.34 -11.30
CA LYS A 122 4.66 -17.63 -11.82
C LYS A 122 5.24 -18.81 -11.04
N PHE A 123 6.51 -18.74 -10.69
CA PHE A 123 7.20 -19.81 -9.96
C PHE A 123 6.63 -20.01 -8.56
N TYR A 124 6.44 -18.93 -7.79
CA TYR A 124 5.93 -19.02 -6.41
C TYR A 124 4.42 -19.21 -6.34
N ASP A 125 3.68 -18.73 -7.33
CA ASP A 125 2.23 -18.86 -7.43
C ASP A 125 1.50 -18.57 -6.10
N LEU A 126 1.77 -17.41 -5.53
CA LEU A 126 1.14 -16.97 -4.27
C LEU A 126 -0.39 -16.94 -4.39
N GLU A 127 -0.89 -16.60 -5.57
CA GLU A 127 -2.32 -16.56 -5.87
C GLU A 127 -2.97 -17.95 -5.72
N GLY A 128 -2.23 -19.01 -6.02
CA GLY A 128 -2.70 -20.38 -5.84
C GLY A 128 -2.94 -20.75 -4.39
N LEU A 129 -2.14 -20.21 -3.46
CA LEU A 129 -2.34 -20.42 -2.03
C LEU A 129 -3.62 -19.77 -1.51
N TRP A 130 -4.05 -18.69 -2.15
CA TRP A 130 -5.22 -17.91 -1.77
C TRP A 130 -6.33 -17.98 -2.82
N ILE A 131 -6.45 -19.14 -3.48
CA ILE A 131 -7.40 -19.34 -4.59
C ILE A 131 -8.85 -19.07 -4.19
N ASP A 132 -9.19 -19.35 -2.94
CA ASP A 132 -10.55 -19.16 -2.41
C ASP A 132 -10.80 -17.75 -1.89
N ALA A 133 -9.77 -16.89 -1.81
CA ALA A 133 -9.94 -15.52 -1.36
C ALA A 133 -10.65 -14.68 -2.41
N PRO A 134 -11.64 -13.84 -2.01
CA PRO A 134 -12.30 -12.95 -2.95
C PRO A 134 -11.30 -12.00 -3.61
N ARG A 135 -11.44 -11.80 -4.90
CA ARG A 135 -10.68 -10.79 -5.66
C ARG A 135 -11.55 -9.55 -5.82
N ILE A 136 -10.98 -8.39 -5.52
CA ILE A 136 -11.67 -7.13 -5.76
C ILE A 136 -11.67 -6.88 -7.26
N ASP A 137 -12.86 -6.61 -7.83
CA ASP A 137 -13.01 -6.32 -9.25
C ASP A 137 -12.49 -4.90 -9.53
N LEU A 138 -11.30 -4.83 -10.14
CA LEU A 138 -10.63 -3.57 -10.42
C LEU A 138 -11.28 -2.82 -11.60
N GLN A 139 -12.10 -3.51 -12.42
CA GLN A 139 -12.80 -2.87 -13.54
C GLN A 139 -14.08 -2.16 -13.10
N LYS A 140 -14.78 -2.71 -12.11
CA LYS A 140 -15.97 -2.06 -11.53
C LYS A 140 -15.63 -0.89 -10.61
N GLY A 141 -14.39 -0.84 -10.11
CA GLY A 141 -13.86 0.31 -9.40
C GLY A 141 -13.32 1.40 -10.31
N GLY A 142 -13.68 1.42 -11.59
CA GLY A 142 -13.18 2.34 -12.62
C GLY A 142 -13.46 3.81 -12.40
N SER A 143 -13.93 4.19 -11.25
CA SER A 143 -13.98 5.57 -10.78
C SER A 143 -12.80 5.91 -9.85
N ILE A 144 -11.72 5.14 -9.90
CA ILE A 144 -10.44 5.54 -9.29
C ILE A 144 -9.70 6.47 -10.27
N GLY A 145 -10.44 7.37 -10.83
CA GLY A 145 -9.91 8.40 -11.70
C GLY A 145 -9.64 9.67 -10.91
#